data_203ac7c6df67db030a51de051707417c
#
_entry.id   203ac7c6df67db030a51de051707417c
#
_cell.length_a   1.000
_cell.length_b   1.000
_cell.length_c   1.000
_cell.angle_alpha   90.00
_cell.angle_beta   90.00
_cell.angle_gamma   90.00
#
_symmetry.space_group_name_H-M   'P 1'
#
loop_
_entity.id
_entity.type
_entity.pdbx_description
1 polymer ?
#
loop_
_entity_poly.entity_id
_entity_poly.type
_entity_poly.pdbx_seq_one_letter_code
_entity_poly.pdbx_strand_id
1 'polypeptide(L)'
;MAALAWLGAEHTLALGLTPVGVADAGYYRMRMAAPPLPPASADLGPFWEPSLDRLIALKPDLILMDSWSALDRATFERVAPVLPIPAYPRDASGWSFAAGQLSDLGRRLNRESVAQAALAEAERRIEALRARAQAAGAPPVYVALLAQTGRNATLYGGSGLVGGALERLGLPNAWRGPFSPSGSAVVGLDALAGEPDAVVLAIDLATTSGSFARATTGNALWRLLPSVRKRRVAALGRFYPHGGLASLLAFAEQAATAVEAARG
;
A
#
# COMPACT_ATOMS: atom_id res chain seq x y z
N MET A 1 19.47 3.68 -12.08
CA MET A 1 19.11 3.96 -10.66
C MET A 1 18.82 2.68 -9.90
N ALA A 2 18.94 2.67 -8.56
CA ALA A 2 18.57 1.59 -7.67
C ALA A 2 17.54 2.08 -6.63
N ALA A 3 16.66 1.21 -6.13
CA ALA A 3 15.65 1.56 -5.13
C ALA A 3 15.84 0.69 -3.87
N LEU A 4 16.19 1.33 -2.76
CA LEU A 4 16.25 0.71 -1.44
C LEU A 4 14.89 0.75 -0.73
N ALA A 5 13.94 1.48 -1.32
CA ALA A 5 12.55 1.62 -0.88
C ALA A 5 11.58 1.14 -1.95
N TRP A 6 10.55 0.39 -1.56
CA TRP A 6 9.55 -0.10 -2.52
C TRP A 6 8.70 1.02 -3.12
N LEU A 7 8.41 2.05 -2.34
CA LEU A 7 7.73 3.25 -2.83
C LEU A 7 8.53 3.89 -3.98
N GLY A 8 9.86 4.00 -3.82
CA GLY A 8 10.75 4.47 -4.87
C GLY A 8 10.75 3.58 -6.10
N ALA A 9 10.77 2.25 -5.92
CA ALA A 9 10.69 1.30 -7.02
C ALA A 9 9.35 1.43 -7.78
N GLU A 10 8.24 1.52 -7.06
CA GLU A 10 6.90 1.68 -7.63
C GLU A 10 6.80 2.94 -8.50
N HIS A 11 7.24 4.09 -7.96
CA HIS A 11 7.25 5.35 -8.72
C HIS A 11 8.16 5.31 -9.94
N THR A 12 9.35 4.70 -9.80
CA THR A 12 10.29 4.54 -10.93
C THR A 12 9.64 3.77 -12.08
N LEU A 13 8.99 2.65 -11.75
CA LEU A 13 8.28 1.83 -12.73
C LEU A 13 7.07 2.55 -13.33
N ALA A 14 6.31 3.32 -12.52
CA ALA A 14 5.20 4.14 -13.00
C ALA A 14 5.66 5.23 -13.98
N LEU A 15 6.90 5.69 -13.86
CA LEU A 15 7.54 6.64 -14.78
C LEU A 15 8.16 5.97 -16.04
N GLY A 16 7.92 4.65 -16.22
CA GLY A 16 8.45 3.90 -17.37
C GLY A 16 9.95 3.62 -17.27
N LEU A 17 10.53 3.71 -16.08
CA LEU A 17 11.95 3.44 -15.83
C LEU A 17 12.10 2.11 -15.10
N THR A 18 13.14 1.34 -15.44
CA THR A 18 13.44 0.08 -14.76
C THR A 18 14.59 0.29 -13.79
N PRO A 19 14.40 0.08 -12.47
CA PRO A 19 15.53 0.11 -11.52
C PRO A 19 16.48 -1.05 -11.79
N VAL A 20 17.80 -0.79 -11.77
CA VAL A 20 18.83 -1.83 -11.94
C VAL A 20 18.87 -2.79 -10.77
N GLY A 21 18.45 -2.34 -9.59
CA GLY A 21 18.34 -3.17 -8.38
C GLY A 21 17.29 -2.61 -7.43
N VAL A 22 16.67 -3.51 -6.66
CA VAL A 22 15.65 -3.21 -5.66
C VAL A 22 15.92 -4.03 -4.40
N ALA A 23 15.84 -3.41 -3.22
CA ALA A 23 15.91 -4.14 -1.96
C ALA A 23 14.67 -5.04 -1.80
N ASP A 24 14.87 -6.25 -1.28
CA ASP A 24 13.81 -7.27 -1.17
C ASP A 24 13.02 -7.46 -2.47
N ALA A 25 13.68 -7.52 -3.62
CA ALA A 25 13.04 -7.64 -4.93
C ALA A 25 12.13 -8.87 -5.03
N GLY A 26 12.52 -9.98 -4.39
CA GLY A 26 11.70 -11.19 -4.27
C GLY A 26 10.39 -10.90 -3.53
N TYR A 27 10.48 -10.21 -2.41
CA TYR A 27 9.32 -9.85 -1.61
C TYR A 27 8.45 -8.78 -2.29
N TYR A 28 9.05 -7.82 -3.01
CA TYR A 28 8.32 -6.89 -3.87
C TYR A 28 7.44 -7.64 -4.88
N ARG A 29 8.02 -8.58 -5.66
CA ARG A 29 7.28 -9.39 -6.66
C ARG A 29 6.13 -10.19 -6.04
N MET A 30 6.28 -10.57 -4.79
CA MET A 30 5.27 -11.33 -4.07
C MET A 30 4.14 -10.46 -3.53
N ARG A 31 4.44 -9.21 -3.10
CA ARG A 31 3.52 -8.31 -2.42
C ARG A 31 2.87 -7.26 -3.30
N MET A 32 3.57 -6.82 -4.34
CA MET A 32 3.08 -5.77 -5.22
C MET A 32 2.26 -6.37 -6.36
N ALA A 33 1.04 -5.87 -6.55
CA ALA A 33 0.20 -6.27 -7.68
C ALA A 33 0.63 -5.56 -8.96
N ALA A 34 0.96 -4.26 -8.85
CA ALA A 34 1.34 -3.37 -9.95
C ALA A 34 2.16 -2.18 -9.39
N PRO A 35 3.09 -1.65 -10.18
CA PRO A 35 3.60 -2.21 -11.42
C PRO A 35 4.48 -3.44 -11.16
N PRO A 36 4.54 -4.42 -12.08
CA PRO A 36 5.37 -5.59 -11.91
C PRO A 36 6.86 -5.21 -12.00
N LEU A 37 7.67 -5.75 -11.09
CA LEU A 37 9.12 -5.56 -11.14
C LEU A 37 9.72 -6.45 -12.23
N PRO A 38 10.40 -5.87 -13.24
CA PRO A 38 11.04 -6.63 -14.30
C PRO A 38 12.03 -7.66 -13.78
N PRO A 39 12.17 -8.84 -14.42
CA PRO A 39 13.15 -9.85 -14.04
C PRO A 39 14.59 -9.33 -14.03
N ALA A 40 14.91 -8.37 -14.91
CA ALA A 40 16.22 -7.74 -15.01
C ALA A 40 16.62 -6.90 -13.78
N SER A 41 15.66 -6.49 -12.94
CA SER A 41 15.98 -5.78 -11.70
C SER A 41 16.58 -6.77 -10.69
N ALA A 42 17.83 -6.54 -10.31
CA ALA A 42 18.56 -7.39 -9.37
C ALA A 42 17.97 -7.25 -7.93
N ASP A 43 18.07 -8.32 -7.16
CA ASP A 43 17.78 -8.29 -5.74
C ASP A 43 18.99 -7.77 -4.96
N LEU A 44 18.81 -6.68 -4.22
CA LEU A 44 19.86 -6.09 -3.38
C LEU A 44 19.91 -6.69 -1.98
N GLY A 45 19.10 -7.71 -1.67
CA GLY A 45 18.96 -8.27 -0.32
C GLY A 45 17.96 -7.50 0.54
N PRO A 46 17.92 -7.79 1.86
CA PRO A 46 16.91 -7.24 2.75
C PRO A 46 16.95 -5.71 2.82
N PHE A 47 15.77 -5.06 2.95
CA PHE A 47 15.66 -3.58 2.96
C PHE A 47 16.37 -2.95 4.17
N TRP A 48 16.57 -3.70 5.27
CA TRP A 48 17.28 -3.22 6.46
C TRP A 48 18.79 -3.41 6.38
N GLU A 49 19.29 -4.20 5.41
CA GLU A 49 20.71 -4.48 5.18
C GLU A 49 20.97 -4.77 3.70
N PRO A 50 20.77 -3.78 2.79
CA PRO A 50 21.03 -3.97 1.37
C PRO A 50 22.50 -4.25 1.09
N SER A 51 22.80 -5.16 0.18
CA SER A 51 24.17 -5.51 -0.21
C SER A 51 24.87 -4.38 -0.96
N LEU A 52 25.85 -3.74 -0.29
CA LEU A 52 26.69 -2.72 -0.90
C LEU A 52 27.50 -3.25 -2.08
N ASP A 53 28.02 -4.47 -1.99
CA ASP A 53 28.82 -5.08 -3.07
C ASP A 53 27.97 -5.23 -4.36
N ARG A 54 26.74 -5.70 -4.23
CA ARG A 54 25.80 -5.78 -5.34
C ARG A 54 25.47 -4.40 -5.89
N LEU A 55 25.23 -3.45 -5.02
CA LEU A 55 24.91 -2.07 -5.40
C LEU A 55 26.06 -1.44 -6.19
N ILE A 56 27.30 -1.59 -5.72
CA ILE A 56 28.53 -1.12 -6.39
C ILE A 56 28.69 -1.80 -7.76
N ALA A 57 28.46 -3.10 -7.84
CA ALA A 57 28.57 -3.86 -9.09
C ALA A 57 27.55 -3.42 -10.16
N LEU A 58 26.36 -2.98 -9.73
CA LEU A 58 25.29 -2.49 -10.61
C LEU A 58 25.51 -1.06 -11.12
N LYS A 59 26.46 -0.31 -10.53
CA LYS A 59 26.82 1.07 -10.90
C LYS A 59 25.59 1.96 -11.13
N PRO A 60 24.69 2.11 -10.15
CA PRO A 60 23.56 3.00 -10.30
C PRO A 60 24.06 4.46 -10.39
N ASP A 61 23.35 5.27 -11.12
CA ASP A 61 23.53 6.73 -11.25
C ASP A 61 22.73 7.52 -10.20
N LEU A 62 21.76 6.86 -9.53
CA LEU A 62 20.91 7.40 -8.47
C LEU A 62 20.42 6.28 -7.57
N ILE A 63 20.32 6.55 -6.27
CA ILE A 63 19.75 5.66 -5.27
C ILE A 63 18.52 6.33 -4.65
N LEU A 64 17.37 5.63 -4.67
CA LEU A 64 16.15 6.04 -3.99
C LEU A 64 16.09 5.34 -2.63
N MET A 65 15.97 6.09 -1.55
CA MET A 65 15.99 5.58 -0.18
C MET A 65 14.89 6.25 0.64
N ASP A 66 14.21 5.49 1.51
CA ASP A 66 13.23 6.08 2.41
C ASP A 66 13.88 7.09 3.37
N SER A 67 13.25 8.25 3.56
CA SER A 67 13.76 9.29 4.46
C SER A 67 13.74 8.89 5.94
N TRP A 68 12.98 7.86 6.30
CA TRP A 68 12.88 7.29 7.66
C TRP A 68 13.71 6.01 7.84
N SER A 69 14.46 5.61 6.82
CA SER A 69 15.34 4.44 6.90
C SER A 69 16.38 4.64 7.99
N ALA A 70 16.63 3.57 8.78
CA ALA A 70 17.72 3.53 9.75
C ALA A 70 19.11 3.31 9.10
N LEU A 71 19.16 3.14 7.77
CA LEU A 71 20.39 2.97 7.02
C LEU A 71 21.21 4.26 7.02
N ASP A 72 22.53 4.13 7.17
CA ASP A 72 23.43 5.28 7.06
C ASP A 72 23.52 5.78 5.61
N ARG A 73 22.83 6.89 5.35
CA ARG A 73 22.79 7.52 4.04
C ARG A 73 24.18 7.81 3.46
N ALA A 74 25.13 8.27 4.28
CA ALA A 74 26.47 8.62 3.83
C ALA A 74 27.22 7.41 3.25
N THR A 75 26.91 6.21 3.70
CA THR A 75 27.47 4.98 3.14
C THR A 75 27.02 4.76 1.70
N PHE A 76 25.76 5.01 1.39
CA PHE A 76 25.20 4.86 0.03
C PHE A 76 25.60 6.01 -0.89
N GLU A 77 25.78 7.23 -0.36
CA GLU A 77 26.24 8.38 -1.12
C GLU A 77 27.66 8.22 -1.67
N ARG A 78 28.47 7.31 -1.12
CA ARG A 78 29.77 6.93 -1.71
C ARG A 78 29.64 6.12 -2.99
N VAL A 79 28.48 5.53 -3.25
CA VAL A 79 28.22 4.72 -4.46
C VAL A 79 27.58 5.60 -5.53
N ALA A 80 26.53 6.34 -5.19
CA ALA A 80 25.81 7.24 -6.08
C ALA A 80 24.99 8.27 -5.26
N PRO A 81 24.58 9.41 -5.87
CA PRO A 81 23.68 10.35 -5.22
C PRO A 81 22.44 9.66 -4.66
N VAL A 82 22.05 10.03 -3.42
CA VAL A 82 20.86 9.48 -2.75
C VAL A 82 19.74 10.50 -2.76
N LEU A 83 18.60 10.12 -3.34
CA LEU A 83 17.37 10.87 -3.30
C LEU A 83 16.45 10.28 -2.21
N PRO A 84 16.18 11.04 -1.13
CA PRO A 84 15.26 10.58 -0.08
C PRO A 84 13.81 10.61 -0.57
N ILE A 85 13.08 9.54 -0.29
CA ILE A 85 11.65 9.42 -0.51
C ILE A 85 10.95 9.73 0.81
N PRO A 86 10.14 10.81 0.91
CA PRO A 86 9.49 11.19 2.16
C PRO A 86 8.46 10.16 2.64
N ALA A 87 8.22 10.13 3.96
CA ALA A 87 7.11 9.39 4.56
C ALA A 87 5.77 10.09 4.33
N TYR A 88 4.67 9.34 4.47
CA TYR A 88 3.33 9.92 4.48
C TYR A 88 3.20 10.97 5.59
N PRO A 89 2.83 12.22 5.28
CA PRO A 89 2.67 13.27 6.28
C PRO A 89 1.36 13.08 7.06
N ARG A 90 1.30 13.66 8.26
CA ARG A 90 0.08 13.59 9.10
C ARG A 90 -1.09 14.40 8.54
N ASP A 91 -0.77 15.51 7.86
CA ASP A 91 -1.72 16.59 7.55
C ASP A 91 -2.08 16.65 6.06
N ALA A 92 -1.81 15.59 5.29
CA ALA A 92 -2.18 15.50 3.89
C ALA A 92 -2.97 14.23 3.60
N SER A 93 -3.88 14.32 2.62
CA SER A 93 -4.55 13.12 2.08
C SER A 93 -3.52 12.18 1.45
N GLY A 94 -3.68 10.88 1.71
CA GLY A 94 -2.84 9.85 1.10
C GLY A 94 -2.84 9.90 -0.43
N TRP A 95 -3.95 10.33 -1.05
CA TRP A 95 -4.02 10.58 -2.48
C TRP A 95 -3.11 11.72 -2.91
N SER A 96 -3.27 12.90 -2.32
CA SER A 96 -2.49 14.09 -2.66
C SER A 96 -1.00 13.86 -2.46
N PHE A 97 -0.63 13.12 -1.42
CA PHE A 97 0.76 12.77 -1.16
C PHE A 97 1.31 11.83 -2.25
N ALA A 98 0.63 10.73 -2.58
CA ALA A 98 1.07 9.79 -3.60
C ALA A 98 1.18 10.45 -4.99
N ALA A 99 0.22 11.30 -5.34
CA ALA A 99 0.23 12.07 -6.59
C ALA A 99 1.38 13.09 -6.64
N GLY A 100 1.58 13.82 -5.53
CA GLY A 100 2.67 14.78 -5.40
C GLY A 100 4.05 14.14 -5.50
N GLN A 101 4.24 12.99 -4.88
CA GLN A 101 5.48 12.19 -4.95
C GLN A 101 5.80 11.77 -6.39
N LEU A 102 4.81 11.23 -7.11
CA LEU A 102 5.00 10.81 -8.51
C LEU A 102 5.34 12.02 -9.39
N SER A 103 4.65 13.14 -9.20
CA SER A 103 4.92 14.39 -9.93
C SER A 103 6.32 14.92 -9.64
N ASP A 104 6.73 14.97 -8.37
CA ASP A 104 8.06 15.47 -7.98
C ASP A 104 9.17 14.60 -8.55
N LEU A 105 9.05 13.27 -8.43
CA LEU A 105 10.02 12.34 -9.00
C LEU A 105 10.04 12.43 -10.54
N GLY A 106 8.88 12.61 -11.17
CA GLY A 106 8.78 12.84 -12.62
C GLY A 106 9.61 14.04 -13.07
N ARG A 107 9.52 15.19 -12.37
CA ARG A 107 10.35 16.38 -12.65
C ARG A 107 11.83 16.09 -12.46
N ARG A 108 12.23 15.47 -11.33
CA ARG A 108 13.63 15.17 -11.02
C ARG A 108 14.29 14.21 -12.01
N LEU A 109 13.49 13.37 -12.66
CA LEU A 109 13.95 12.36 -13.62
C LEU A 109 13.68 12.74 -15.08
N ASN A 110 13.25 13.99 -15.37
CA ASN A 110 12.86 14.45 -16.70
C ASN A 110 11.79 13.56 -17.35
N ARG A 111 10.75 13.20 -16.57
CA ARG A 111 9.62 12.37 -16.94
C ARG A 111 8.28 13.03 -16.62
N GLU A 112 8.20 14.36 -16.65
CA GLU A 112 6.99 15.11 -16.29
C GLU A 112 5.77 14.68 -17.11
N SER A 113 5.93 14.54 -18.42
CA SER A 113 4.83 14.14 -19.30
C SER A 113 4.29 12.74 -18.96
N VAL A 114 5.19 11.82 -18.61
CA VAL A 114 4.80 10.46 -18.17
C VAL A 114 4.08 10.51 -16.84
N ALA A 115 4.59 11.29 -15.88
CA ALA A 115 3.95 11.48 -14.59
C ALA A 115 2.55 12.08 -14.74
N GLN A 116 2.39 13.13 -15.57
CA GLN A 116 1.10 13.76 -15.85
C GLN A 116 0.11 12.78 -16.49
N ALA A 117 0.56 11.98 -17.46
CA ALA A 117 -0.29 10.96 -18.09
C ALA A 117 -0.74 9.90 -17.07
N ALA A 118 0.16 9.43 -16.21
CA ALA A 118 -0.16 8.46 -15.15
C ALA A 118 -1.15 9.05 -14.13
N LEU A 119 -1.00 10.31 -13.74
CA LEU A 119 -1.92 11.03 -12.86
C LEU A 119 -3.31 11.18 -13.49
N ALA A 120 -3.38 11.59 -14.75
CA ALA A 120 -4.66 11.73 -15.47
C ALA A 120 -5.39 10.40 -15.60
N GLU A 121 -4.67 9.31 -15.86
CA GLU A 121 -5.24 7.96 -15.87
C GLU A 121 -5.73 7.54 -14.48
N ALA A 122 -4.96 7.82 -13.44
CA ALA A 122 -5.34 7.53 -12.07
C ALA A 122 -6.64 8.26 -11.66
N GLU A 123 -6.80 9.53 -12.05
CA GLU A 123 -8.02 10.30 -11.81
C GLU A 123 -9.23 9.66 -12.52
N ARG A 124 -9.09 9.29 -13.78
CA ARG A 124 -10.19 8.63 -14.50
C ARG A 124 -10.59 7.30 -13.84
N ARG A 125 -9.61 6.50 -13.46
CA ARG A 125 -9.86 5.20 -12.82
C ARG A 125 -10.55 5.37 -11.47
N ILE A 126 -10.06 6.27 -10.62
CA ILE A 126 -10.63 6.45 -9.29
C ILE A 126 -12.08 6.97 -9.35
N GLU A 127 -12.41 7.86 -10.30
CA GLU A 127 -13.77 8.33 -10.49
C GLU A 127 -14.73 7.19 -10.95
N ALA A 128 -14.27 6.33 -11.84
CA ALA A 128 -15.05 5.16 -12.24
C ALA A 128 -15.29 4.20 -11.05
N LEU A 129 -14.25 3.98 -10.22
CA LEU A 129 -14.36 3.14 -9.03
C LEU A 129 -15.24 3.78 -7.95
N ARG A 130 -15.19 5.10 -7.80
CA ARG A 130 -16.09 5.86 -6.93
C ARG A 130 -17.55 5.65 -7.33
N ALA A 131 -17.86 5.79 -8.63
CA ALA A 131 -19.21 5.57 -9.12
C ALA A 131 -19.73 4.14 -8.79
N ARG A 132 -18.86 3.12 -8.93
CA ARG A 132 -19.18 1.74 -8.54
C ARG A 132 -19.45 1.61 -7.04
N ALA A 133 -18.58 2.17 -6.21
CA ALA A 133 -18.74 2.13 -4.75
C ALA A 133 -20.04 2.83 -4.30
N GLN A 134 -20.36 3.98 -4.91
CA GLN A 134 -21.61 4.71 -4.65
C GLN A 134 -22.84 3.90 -5.07
N ALA A 135 -22.81 3.26 -6.24
CA ALA A 135 -23.88 2.38 -6.69
C ALA A 135 -24.08 1.18 -5.74
N ALA A 136 -23.02 0.73 -5.07
CA ALA A 136 -23.09 -0.29 -4.03
C ALA A 136 -23.59 0.22 -2.65
N GLY A 137 -23.92 1.52 -2.54
CA GLY A 137 -24.43 2.15 -1.31
C GLY A 137 -23.34 2.68 -0.38
N ALA A 138 -22.08 2.71 -0.81
CA ALA A 138 -20.93 3.23 -0.08
C ALA A 138 -20.92 2.86 1.42
N PRO A 139 -20.96 1.57 1.78
CA PRO A 139 -21.00 1.15 3.17
C PRO A 139 -19.72 1.56 3.90
N PRO A 140 -19.77 1.74 5.24
CA PRO A 140 -18.54 1.90 6.03
C PRO A 140 -17.65 0.67 5.90
N VAL A 141 -16.33 0.86 5.91
CA VAL A 141 -15.37 -0.25 5.76
C VAL A 141 -14.32 -0.25 6.85
N TYR A 142 -13.96 -1.42 7.36
CA TYR A 142 -12.71 -1.66 8.07
C TYR A 142 -11.69 -2.24 7.09
N VAL A 143 -10.51 -1.66 7.00
CA VAL A 143 -9.39 -2.26 6.28
C VAL A 143 -8.44 -2.83 7.31
N ALA A 144 -8.38 -4.15 7.42
CA ALA A 144 -7.79 -4.84 8.56
C ALA A 144 -6.77 -5.91 8.17
N LEU A 145 -5.59 -5.84 8.76
CA LEU A 145 -4.62 -6.95 8.78
C LEU A 145 -4.74 -7.66 10.12
N LEU A 146 -5.21 -8.90 10.11
CA LEU A 146 -5.36 -9.67 11.33
C LEU A 146 -4.02 -10.22 11.80
N ALA A 147 -3.72 -10.06 13.09
CA ALA A 147 -2.56 -10.73 13.70
C ALA A 147 -2.75 -12.25 13.66
N GLN A 148 -1.68 -13.01 13.50
CA GLN A 148 -1.74 -14.49 13.44
C GLN A 148 -2.36 -15.12 14.70
N THR A 149 -2.27 -14.44 15.84
CA THR A 149 -2.91 -14.86 17.11
C THR A 149 -4.44 -14.76 17.07
N GLY A 150 -5.01 -14.05 16.09
CA GLY A 150 -6.44 -13.78 15.99
C GLY A 150 -7.00 -12.88 17.11
N ARG A 151 -6.15 -12.25 17.93
CA ARG A 151 -6.59 -11.40 19.05
C ARG A 151 -6.64 -9.92 18.69
N ASN A 152 -5.75 -9.48 17.80
CA ASN A 152 -5.58 -8.09 17.39
C ASN A 152 -5.68 -7.95 15.88
N ALA A 153 -5.95 -6.72 15.45
CA ALA A 153 -5.89 -6.31 14.06
C ALA A 153 -5.10 -5.00 13.94
N THR A 154 -4.38 -4.84 12.85
CA THR A 154 -3.90 -3.54 12.40
C THR A 154 -4.91 -2.99 11.41
N LEU A 155 -5.57 -1.89 11.77
CA LEU A 155 -6.48 -1.16 10.90
C LEU A 155 -5.70 -0.12 10.09
N TYR A 156 -6.13 0.11 8.85
CA TYR A 156 -5.53 1.10 7.96
C TYR A 156 -6.55 2.17 7.56
N GLY A 157 -6.07 3.41 7.44
CA GLY A 157 -6.91 4.58 7.11
C GLY A 157 -6.19 5.88 7.39
N GLY A 158 -6.91 6.86 7.94
CA GLY A 158 -6.35 8.17 8.30
C GLY A 158 -5.71 8.89 7.10
N SER A 159 -4.58 9.54 7.33
CA SER A 159 -3.80 10.25 6.30
C SER A 159 -2.93 9.32 5.42
N GLY A 160 -2.89 8.01 5.71
CA GLY A 160 -2.11 7.05 4.91
C GLY A 160 -2.73 6.76 3.54
N LEU A 161 -2.05 5.91 2.76
CA LEU A 161 -2.48 5.49 1.42
C LEU A 161 -3.93 4.99 1.40
N VAL A 162 -4.26 4.08 2.33
CA VAL A 162 -5.60 3.48 2.42
C VAL A 162 -6.66 4.54 2.70
N GLY A 163 -6.39 5.46 3.64
CA GLY A 163 -7.31 6.56 3.95
C GLY A 163 -7.57 7.46 2.74
N GLY A 164 -6.52 7.83 2.00
CA GLY A 164 -6.66 8.60 0.76
C GLY A 164 -7.45 7.88 -0.33
N ALA A 165 -7.32 6.58 -0.44
CA ALA A 165 -8.12 5.78 -1.37
C ALA A 165 -9.60 5.71 -0.95
N LEU A 166 -9.89 5.49 0.33
CA LEU A 166 -11.25 5.48 0.88
C LEU A 166 -11.93 6.84 0.68
N GLU A 167 -11.22 7.94 0.94
CA GLU A 167 -11.71 9.30 0.70
C GLU A 167 -12.12 9.50 -0.75
N ARG A 168 -11.26 9.12 -1.70
CA ARG A 168 -11.52 9.25 -3.13
C ARG A 168 -12.68 8.37 -3.60
N LEU A 169 -12.82 7.18 -3.04
CA LEU A 169 -13.96 6.28 -3.33
C LEU A 169 -15.27 6.75 -2.69
N GLY A 170 -15.22 7.67 -1.72
CA GLY A 170 -16.37 8.06 -0.91
C GLY A 170 -16.83 6.95 0.03
N LEU A 171 -15.92 6.06 0.45
CA LEU A 171 -16.18 4.99 1.41
C LEU A 171 -15.83 5.46 2.82
N PRO A 172 -16.79 5.53 3.76
CA PRO A 172 -16.49 5.88 5.13
C PRO A 172 -15.57 4.85 5.79
N ASN A 173 -14.50 5.31 6.45
CA ASN A 173 -13.73 4.42 7.33
C ASN A 173 -14.56 4.11 8.58
N ALA A 174 -14.76 2.84 8.88
CA ALA A 174 -15.55 2.42 10.04
C ALA A 174 -14.83 2.66 11.38
N TRP A 175 -13.48 2.70 11.39
CA TRP A 175 -12.69 3.06 12.56
C TRP A 175 -12.72 4.57 12.82
N ARG A 176 -13.19 4.98 14.00
CA ARG A 176 -13.30 6.38 14.41
C ARG A 176 -12.20 6.83 15.39
N GLY A 177 -11.38 5.89 15.87
CA GLY A 177 -10.27 6.20 16.76
C GLY A 177 -9.06 6.76 16.02
N PRO A 178 -8.00 7.12 16.75
CA PRO A 178 -6.80 7.71 16.17
C PRO A 178 -6.01 6.71 15.31
N PHE A 179 -5.32 7.25 14.32
CA PHE A 179 -4.32 6.55 13.52
C PHE A 179 -2.92 7.10 13.82
N SER A 180 -1.91 6.26 13.62
CA SER A 180 -0.51 6.69 13.55
C SER A 180 -0.28 7.61 12.35
N PRO A 181 0.86 8.30 12.26
CA PRO A 181 1.21 9.10 11.07
C PRO A 181 1.20 8.31 9.76
N SER A 182 1.53 7.03 9.82
CA SER A 182 1.51 6.14 8.65
C SER A 182 0.12 5.62 8.28
N GLY A 183 -0.94 6.09 8.96
CA GLY A 183 -2.32 5.69 8.70
C GLY A 183 -2.65 4.28 9.22
N SER A 184 -2.04 3.84 10.32
CA SER A 184 -2.32 2.54 10.94
C SER A 184 -2.75 2.68 12.41
N ALA A 185 -3.56 1.73 12.90
CA ALA A 185 -3.94 1.62 14.31
C ALA A 185 -3.97 0.15 14.72
N VAL A 186 -3.29 -0.21 15.83
CA VAL A 186 -3.37 -1.57 16.39
C VAL A 186 -4.49 -1.60 17.43
N VAL A 187 -5.44 -2.50 17.23
CA VAL A 187 -6.65 -2.61 18.07
C VAL A 187 -6.92 -4.06 18.46
N GLY A 188 -7.73 -4.28 19.49
CA GLY A 188 -8.32 -5.60 19.75
C GLY A 188 -9.27 -6.02 18.64
N LEU A 189 -9.42 -7.30 18.40
CA LEU A 189 -10.32 -7.82 17.35
C LEU A 189 -11.78 -7.40 17.57
N ASP A 190 -12.19 -7.21 18.82
CA ASP A 190 -13.51 -6.73 19.24
C ASP A 190 -13.85 -5.32 18.70
N ALA A 191 -12.84 -4.49 18.42
CA ALA A 191 -13.04 -3.16 17.83
C ALA A 191 -13.79 -3.20 16.48
N LEU A 192 -13.70 -4.32 15.74
CA LEU A 192 -14.45 -4.53 14.50
C LEU A 192 -15.96 -4.71 14.71
N ALA A 193 -16.41 -4.83 15.95
CA ALA A 193 -17.85 -4.86 16.28
C ALA A 193 -18.45 -3.45 16.44
N GLY A 194 -17.64 -2.40 16.50
CA GLY A 194 -18.08 -1.03 16.75
C GLY A 194 -18.95 -0.44 15.64
N GLU A 195 -18.83 -0.94 14.40
CA GLU A 195 -19.69 -0.56 13.28
C GLU A 195 -20.33 -1.83 12.67
N PRO A 196 -21.56 -2.18 13.10
CA PRO A 196 -22.19 -3.46 12.78
C PRO A 196 -22.52 -3.65 11.30
N ASP A 197 -22.61 -2.56 10.53
CA ASP A 197 -22.94 -2.57 9.10
C ASP A 197 -21.70 -2.44 8.21
N ALA A 198 -20.52 -2.37 8.80
CA ALA A 198 -19.28 -2.28 8.04
C ALA A 198 -18.96 -3.54 7.25
N VAL A 199 -18.35 -3.36 6.10
CA VAL A 199 -17.64 -4.41 5.36
C VAL A 199 -16.20 -4.50 5.89
N VAL A 200 -15.74 -5.71 6.22
CA VAL A 200 -14.34 -5.94 6.59
C VAL A 200 -13.54 -6.33 5.35
N LEU A 201 -12.63 -5.45 4.94
CA LEU A 201 -11.65 -5.69 3.89
C LEU A 201 -10.39 -6.24 4.56
N ALA A 202 -10.25 -7.56 4.54
CA ALA A 202 -9.15 -8.24 5.22
C ALA A 202 -7.91 -8.31 4.32
N ILE A 203 -6.81 -7.70 4.76
CA ILE A 203 -5.53 -7.83 4.08
C ILE A 203 -4.99 -9.24 4.35
N ASP A 204 -4.90 -10.07 3.31
CA ASP A 204 -4.22 -11.34 3.39
C ASP A 204 -2.77 -11.19 2.95
N LEU A 205 -1.85 -11.31 3.90
CA LEU A 205 -0.41 -11.33 3.61
C LEU A 205 0.02 -12.67 3.00
N ALA A 206 -0.89 -13.44 2.43
CA ALA A 206 -0.69 -14.79 1.92
C ALA A 206 0.43 -14.88 0.88
N THR A 207 1.61 -14.68 1.36
CA THR A 207 2.86 -15.03 0.69
C THR A 207 3.17 -16.51 0.90
N THR A 208 2.57 -17.09 1.91
CA THR A 208 2.68 -18.50 2.25
C THR A 208 1.44 -18.93 3.02
N SER A 209 0.42 -19.40 2.28
CA SER A 209 -0.71 -20.15 2.80
C SER A 209 -1.50 -19.51 3.97
N GLY A 210 -2.41 -18.58 3.63
CA GLY A 210 -3.58 -18.37 4.47
C GLY A 210 -3.34 -17.74 5.84
N SER A 211 -2.62 -16.60 5.92
CA SER A 211 -2.49 -15.87 7.19
C SER A 211 -3.86 -15.45 7.72
N PHE A 212 -4.74 -15.00 6.84
CA PHE A 212 -6.13 -14.69 7.17
C PHE A 212 -6.88 -15.93 7.65
N ALA A 213 -6.79 -17.06 6.92
CA ALA A 213 -7.42 -18.31 7.33
C ALA A 213 -6.92 -18.79 8.70
N ARG A 214 -5.61 -18.71 8.98
CA ARG A 214 -5.06 -19.07 10.31
C ARG A 214 -5.60 -18.20 11.44
N ALA A 215 -5.72 -16.88 11.21
CA ALA A 215 -6.22 -15.94 12.20
C ALA A 215 -7.72 -16.13 12.51
N THR A 216 -8.49 -16.66 11.56
CA THR A 216 -9.96 -16.75 11.63
C THR A 216 -10.48 -18.15 11.91
N THR A 217 -9.78 -19.21 11.45
CA THR A 217 -10.19 -20.60 11.67
C THR A 217 -10.23 -20.94 13.14
N GLY A 218 -11.37 -21.44 13.61
CA GLY A 218 -11.58 -21.77 15.03
C GLY A 218 -11.71 -20.58 15.97
N ASN A 219 -11.53 -19.35 15.50
CA ASN A 219 -11.62 -18.15 16.33
C ASN A 219 -13.07 -17.80 16.66
N ALA A 220 -13.45 -18.00 17.93
CA ALA A 220 -14.82 -17.76 18.41
C ALA A 220 -15.19 -16.27 18.34
N LEU A 221 -14.24 -15.37 18.71
CA LEU A 221 -14.49 -13.93 18.65
C LEU A 221 -14.72 -13.46 17.21
N TRP A 222 -13.92 -13.95 16.26
CA TRP A 222 -14.11 -13.67 14.84
C TRP A 222 -15.54 -14.03 14.36
N ARG A 223 -16.03 -15.22 14.72
CA ARG A 223 -17.38 -15.69 14.33
C ARG A 223 -18.52 -14.86 14.93
N LEU A 224 -18.28 -14.16 16.06
CA LEU A 224 -19.27 -13.31 16.71
C LEU A 224 -19.34 -11.91 16.10
N LEU A 225 -18.35 -11.48 15.32
CA LEU A 225 -18.36 -10.16 14.69
C LEU A 225 -19.57 -9.99 13.77
N PRO A 226 -20.28 -8.84 13.85
CA PRO A 226 -21.47 -8.56 13.02
C PRO A 226 -21.19 -8.71 11.51
N SER A 227 -20.06 -8.18 11.03
CA SER A 227 -19.66 -8.28 9.62
C SER A 227 -19.48 -9.72 9.16
N VAL A 228 -18.93 -10.60 10.02
CA VAL A 228 -18.74 -12.03 9.71
C VAL A 228 -20.10 -12.74 9.64
N ARG A 229 -20.97 -12.47 10.61
CA ARG A 229 -22.33 -13.05 10.65
C ARG A 229 -23.20 -12.62 9.45
N LYS A 230 -23.02 -11.38 8.99
CA LYS A 230 -23.68 -10.82 7.83
C LYS A 230 -22.99 -11.15 6.49
N ARG A 231 -21.93 -11.97 6.52
CA ARG A 231 -21.10 -12.30 5.33
C ARG A 231 -20.50 -11.09 4.62
N ARG A 232 -20.24 -10.01 5.35
CA ARG A 232 -19.65 -8.76 4.86
C ARG A 232 -18.13 -8.74 5.12
N VAL A 233 -17.45 -9.76 4.65
CA VAL A 233 -15.97 -9.89 4.74
C VAL A 233 -15.44 -10.25 3.38
N ALA A 234 -14.45 -9.50 2.91
CA ALA A 234 -13.73 -9.79 1.69
C ALA A 234 -12.23 -9.85 1.96
N ALA A 235 -11.55 -10.88 1.46
CA ALA A 235 -10.10 -10.92 1.47
C ALA A 235 -9.57 -10.07 0.33
N LEU A 236 -8.64 -9.16 0.64
CA LEU A 236 -7.93 -8.37 -0.36
C LEU A 236 -6.75 -9.16 -0.92
N GLY A 237 -6.52 -9.02 -2.20
CA GLY A 237 -5.34 -9.53 -2.87
C GLY A 237 -4.07 -8.71 -2.55
N ARG A 238 -3.09 -8.83 -3.42
CA ARG A 238 -1.80 -8.15 -3.23
C ARG A 238 -1.93 -6.64 -3.41
N PHE A 239 -1.48 -5.89 -2.42
CA PHE A 239 -1.16 -4.46 -2.49
C PHE A 239 -0.23 -4.10 -1.34
N TYR A 240 0.39 -2.93 -1.40
CA TYR A 240 1.28 -2.45 -0.35
C TYR A 240 0.68 -1.22 0.34
N PRO A 241 0.33 -1.30 1.65
CA PRO A 241 -0.35 -0.21 2.36
C PRO A 241 0.45 1.09 2.49
N HIS A 242 1.75 1.04 2.23
CA HIS A 242 2.67 2.18 2.26
C HIS A 242 3.28 2.46 0.89
N GLY A 243 2.64 2.00 -0.18
CA GLY A 243 3.05 2.23 -1.57
C GLY A 243 2.70 3.62 -2.09
N GLY A 244 2.78 3.77 -3.39
CA GLY A 244 2.43 4.99 -4.11
C GLY A 244 1.08 4.90 -4.81
N LEU A 245 0.96 5.65 -5.90
CA LEU A 245 -0.29 5.79 -6.65
C LEU A 245 -0.80 4.46 -7.24
N ALA A 246 0.09 3.60 -7.73
CA ALA A 246 -0.31 2.30 -8.29
C ALA A 246 -0.86 1.35 -7.21
N SER A 247 -0.22 1.30 -6.03
CA SER A 247 -0.72 0.56 -4.86
C SER A 247 -2.06 1.09 -4.39
N LEU A 248 -2.25 2.43 -4.40
CA LEU A 248 -3.51 3.07 -4.04
C LEU A 248 -4.64 2.63 -4.99
N LEU A 249 -4.40 2.66 -6.30
CA LEU A 249 -5.38 2.23 -7.29
C LEU A 249 -5.68 0.74 -7.21
N ALA A 250 -4.67 -0.09 -6.96
CA ALA A 250 -4.85 -1.53 -6.77
C ALA A 250 -5.73 -1.84 -5.55
N PHE A 251 -5.55 -1.09 -4.46
CA PHE A 251 -6.44 -1.18 -3.30
C PHE A 251 -7.84 -0.68 -3.63
N ALA A 252 -7.98 0.48 -4.27
CA ALA A 252 -9.27 1.08 -4.61
C ALA A 252 -10.14 0.14 -5.47
N GLU A 253 -9.54 -0.53 -6.46
CA GLU A 253 -10.23 -1.50 -7.30
C GLU A 253 -10.75 -2.69 -6.51
N GLN A 254 -9.92 -3.24 -5.62
CA GLN A 254 -10.32 -4.35 -4.75
C GLN A 254 -11.41 -3.92 -3.76
N ALA A 255 -11.31 -2.71 -3.19
CA ALA A 255 -12.30 -2.18 -2.26
C ALA A 255 -13.67 -1.98 -2.95
N ALA A 256 -13.69 -1.36 -4.14
CA ALA A 256 -14.92 -1.19 -4.92
C ALA A 256 -15.57 -2.54 -5.24
N THR A 257 -14.80 -3.51 -5.73
CA THR A 257 -15.30 -4.86 -6.03
C THR A 257 -15.85 -5.56 -4.77
N ALA A 258 -15.16 -5.42 -3.64
CA ALA A 258 -15.59 -6.05 -2.39
C ALA A 258 -16.88 -5.48 -1.83
N VAL A 259 -17.09 -4.16 -1.92
CA VAL A 259 -18.34 -3.54 -1.44
C VAL A 259 -19.52 -3.85 -2.37
N GLU A 260 -19.28 -3.99 -3.68
CA GLU A 260 -20.30 -4.49 -4.63
C GLU A 260 -20.76 -5.92 -4.26
N ALA A 261 -19.80 -6.81 -3.99
CA ALA A 261 -20.10 -8.19 -3.60
C ALA A 261 -20.81 -8.31 -2.25
N ALA A 262 -20.57 -7.39 -1.31
CA ALA A 262 -21.19 -7.38 0.01
C ALA A 262 -22.64 -6.86 0.02
N ARG A 263 -23.14 -6.34 -1.12
CA ARG A 263 -24.52 -5.84 -1.27
C ARG A 263 -25.56 -6.95 -1.46
N GLY A 264 -25.13 -8.09 -2.00
CA GLY A 264 -25.97 -9.28 -2.23
C GLY A 264 -26.02 -10.17 -1.03
#